data_3eb972cf7509467e900aac2028f84b80
#
_entry.id   3eb972cf7509467e900aac2028f84b80
#
_cell.length_a   1.000
_cell.length_b   1.000
_cell.length_c   1.000
_cell.angle_alpha   90.00
_cell.angle_beta   90.00
_cell.angle_gamma   90.00
#
_symmetry.space_group_name_H-M   'P 1'
#
loop_
_entity.id
_entity.type
_entity.pdbx_description
1 polymer ?
#
loop_
_entity_poly.entity_id
_entity_poly.type
_entity_poly.pdbx_seq_one_letter_code
_entity_poly.pdbx_strand_id
1 'polypeptide(L)'
;MRRLGVNIDHVATLRQARGGTAPDPVTAAGIAEHNGADGITVHLREDRRHIQDRDLDLLSKVVQTRINLEMAATEEMIAIAGRVKPYSVTLVPEKRQELTTEGGLDVLRQRESLHEAVSRLRDAGILVSLFIDPDLSQMRAARQVGADAVEIHTGTYCETFRSGKFDVEMEKVRTAAAHGKNLSLKVFAGHGLDVRNIVPILSLPEIEEFNIGHSIVARAVFVGLGQAVREMADIIHGAR
;
A
#
# COMPACT_ATOMS: atom_id res chain seq x y z
N MET A 1 -12.68 -2.82 -13.05
CA MET A 1 -11.29 -2.55 -13.52
C MET A 1 -10.42 -2.52 -12.28
N ARG A 2 -9.26 -3.19 -12.29
CA ARG A 2 -8.28 -3.15 -11.20
C ARG A 2 -7.54 -1.83 -11.23
N ARG A 3 -7.01 -1.42 -10.09
CA ARG A 3 -6.33 -0.14 -9.92
C ARG A 3 -4.86 -0.34 -9.54
N LEU A 4 -4.02 0.59 -9.99
CA LEU A 4 -2.63 0.73 -9.59
C LEU A 4 -2.46 1.91 -8.64
N GLY A 5 -2.15 1.64 -7.37
CA GLY A 5 -1.59 2.60 -6.43
C GLY A 5 -0.06 2.61 -6.57
N VAL A 6 0.52 3.74 -6.95
CA VAL A 6 1.98 3.86 -7.05
C VAL A 6 2.52 4.39 -5.73
N ASN A 7 3.26 3.53 -5.00
CA ASN A 7 3.97 3.96 -3.80
C ASN A 7 5.27 4.67 -4.20
N ILE A 8 5.41 5.94 -3.79
CA ILE A 8 6.53 6.82 -4.16
C ILE A 8 7.58 6.99 -3.04
N ASP A 9 7.50 6.22 -1.97
CA ASP A 9 8.41 6.33 -0.81
C ASP A 9 9.88 6.22 -1.21
N HIS A 10 10.22 5.32 -2.12
CA HIS A 10 11.60 5.12 -2.54
C HIS A 10 12.17 6.29 -3.36
N VAL A 11 11.33 7.14 -3.93
CA VAL A 11 11.78 8.43 -4.49
C VAL A 11 12.27 9.34 -3.35
N ALA A 12 11.50 9.39 -2.26
CA ALA A 12 11.91 10.11 -1.06
C ALA A 12 13.14 9.47 -0.40
N THR A 13 13.28 8.14 -0.41
CA THR A 13 14.48 7.44 0.08
C THR A 13 15.73 7.91 -0.65
N LEU A 14 15.70 8.05 -1.97
CA LEU A 14 16.83 8.57 -2.76
C LEU A 14 17.17 10.01 -2.36
N ARG A 15 16.18 10.88 -2.15
CA ARG A 15 16.39 12.24 -1.66
C ARG A 15 17.08 12.23 -0.28
N GLN A 16 16.58 11.42 0.64
CA GLN A 16 17.10 11.35 2.00
C GLN A 16 18.50 10.73 2.08
N ALA A 17 18.84 9.80 1.19
CA ALA A 17 20.18 9.25 1.12
C ALA A 17 21.26 10.31 0.84
N ARG A 18 20.87 11.43 0.19
CA ARG A 18 21.77 12.55 -0.09
C ARG A 18 21.57 13.73 0.87
N GLY A 19 20.45 13.78 1.61
CA GLY A 19 20.09 14.92 2.46
C GLY A 19 19.78 16.20 1.67
N GLY A 20 19.32 16.04 0.42
CA GLY A 20 19.02 17.14 -0.48
C GLY A 20 17.51 17.38 -0.68
N THR A 21 17.16 18.08 -1.77
CA THR A 21 15.78 18.39 -2.14
C THR A 21 15.28 17.54 -3.31
N ALA A 22 16.16 16.80 -3.98
CA ALA A 22 15.86 15.98 -5.16
C ALA A 22 16.26 14.51 -4.94
N PRO A 23 15.52 13.58 -5.58
CA PRO A 23 14.30 13.79 -6.33
C PRO A 23 13.10 14.14 -5.41
N ASP A 24 12.16 14.98 -5.91
CA ASP A 24 11.00 15.40 -5.13
C ASP A 24 9.83 14.41 -5.32
N PRO A 25 9.27 13.81 -4.25
CA PRO A 25 8.11 12.91 -4.34
C PRO A 25 6.87 13.57 -4.92
N VAL A 26 6.71 14.89 -4.74
CA VAL A 26 5.57 15.64 -5.32
C VAL A 26 5.64 15.63 -6.85
N THR A 27 6.82 15.83 -7.41
CA THR A 27 7.05 15.70 -8.86
C THR A 27 6.80 14.27 -9.33
N ALA A 28 7.25 13.27 -8.54
CA ALA A 28 7.05 11.87 -8.86
C ALA A 28 5.56 11.48 -8.91
N ALA A 29 4.74 12.00 -8.01
CA ALA A 29 3.30 11.78 -8.00
C ALA A 29 2.66 12.25 -9.31
N GLY A 30 2.94 13.48 -9.75
CA GLY A 30 2.42 13.99 -11.01
C GLY A 30 2.87 13.16 -12.23
N ILE A 31 4.14 12.71 -12.26
CA ILE A 31 4.62 11.80 -13.32
C ILE A 31 3.85 10.47 -13.28
N ALA A 32 3.63 9.90 -12.09
CA ALA A 32 2.90 8.64 -11.96
C ALA A 32 1.45 8.75 -12.45
N GLU A 33 0.73 9.81 -12.05
CA GLU A 33 -0.65 10.07 -12.50
C GLU A 33 -0.75 10.18 -14.03
N HIS A 34 0.15 10.94 -14.65
CA HIS A 34 0.18 11.11 -16.12
C HIS A 34 0.51 9.82 -16.88
N ASN A 35 1.03 8.79 -16.20
CA ASN A 35 1.43 7.53 -16.80
C ASN A 35 0.61 6.33 -16.36
N GLY A 36 -0.58 6.57 -15.78
CA GLY A 36 -1.58 5.53 -15.55
C GLY A 36 -1.71 5.05 -14.12
N ALA A 37 -1.15 5.76 -13.13
CA ALA A 37 -1.48 5.51 -11.73
C ALA A 37 -2.94 5.90 -11.43
N ASP A 38 -3.69 5.03 -10.77
CA ASP A 38 -5.06 5.31 -10.30
C ASP A 38 -5.07 5.95 -8.91
N GLY A 39 -3.93 5.92 -8.24
CA GLY A 39 -3.70 6.53 -6.93
C GLY A 39 -2.22 6.61 -6.58
N ILE A 40 -1.92 7.44 -5.61
CA ILE A 40 -0.59 7.60 -5.04
C ILE A 40 -0.60 7.06 -3.62
N THR A 41 0.32 6.16 -3.32
CA THR A 41 0.54 5.63 -1.98
C THR A 41 1.81 6.24 -1.39
N VAL A 42 1.72 6.70 -0.15
CA VAL A 42 2.84 7.22 0.62
C VAL A 42 2.79 6.70 2.05
N HIS A 43 3.93 6.33 2.59
CA HIS A 43 4.07 5.92 3.98
C HIS A 43 4.76 7.03 4.80
N LEU A 44 3.98 7.74 5.61
CA LEU A 44 4.54 8.66 6.58
C LEU A 44 4.89 7.88 7.86
N ARG A 45 6.14 7.44 7.95
CA ARG A 45 6.63 6.73 9.13
C ARG A 45 6.82 7.68 10.32
N GLU A 46 6.70 7.15 11.54
CA GLU A 46 6.95 7.91 12.76
C GLU A 46 8.37 8.53 12.79
N ASP A 47 9.37 7.83 12.25
CA ASP A 47 10.76 8.29 12.19
C ASP A 47 11.10 9.18 10.98
N ARG A 48 10.13 9.44 10.10
CA ARG A 48 10.31 10.31 8.91
C ARG A 48 11.53 9.94 8.04
N ARG A 49 11.92 8.65 7.97
CA ARG A 49 13.14 8.24 7.25
C ARG A 49 13.11 8.51 5.74
N HIS A 50 11.93 8.70 5.14
CA HIS A 50 11.78 9.02 3.72
C HIS A 50 10.75 10.13 3.48
N ILE A 51 9.46 9.84 3.42
CA ILE A 51 8.39 10.84 3.31
C ILE A 51 8.42 11.76 4.53
N GLN A 52 8.29 13.06 4.29
CA GLN A 52 8.25 14.11 5.29
C GLN A 52 6.85 14.73 5.37
N ASP A 53 6.53 15.40 6.49
CA ASP A 53 5.25 16.11 6.66
C ASP A 53 5.00 17.11 5.53
N ARG A 54 6.05 17.83 5.10
CA ARG A 54 6.00 18.73 3.92
C ARG A 54 5.52 18.01 2.67
N ASP A 55 5.98 16.79 2.43
CA ASP A 55 5.61 16.04 1.23
C ASP A 55 4.13 15.71 1.26
N LEU A 56 3.64 15.20 2.38
CA LEU A 56 2.23 14.85 2.55
C LEU A 56 1.33 16.09 2.42
N ASP A 57 1.71 17.22 3.02
CA ASP A 57 0.96 18.48 2.93
C ASP A 57 0.88 19.01 1.49
N LEU A 58 1.92 18.83 0.68
CA LEU A 58 1.91 19.22 -0.73
C LEU A 58 1.14 18.22 -1.59
N LEU A 59 1.38 16.92 -1.41
CA LEU A 59 0.66 15.87 -2.13
C LEU A 59 -0.85 15.99 -1.96
N SER A 60 -1.32 16.28 -0.75
CA SER A 60 -2.75 16.46 -0.47
C SER A 60 -3.41 17.60 -1.27
N LYS A 61 -2.62 18.53 -1.81
CA LYS A 61 -3.10 19.68 -2.59
C LYS A 61 -2.96 19.49 -4.11
N VAL A 62 -2.01 18.63 -4.56
CA VAL A 62 -1.67 18.52 -5.97
C VAL A 62 -2.10 17.20 -6.62
N VAL A 63 -2.20 16.12 -5.87
CA VAL A 63 -2.65 14.82 -6.40
C VAL A 63 -4.11 14.93 -6.86
N GLN A 64 -4.37 14.55 -8.10
CA GLN A 64 -5.69 14.63 -8.74
C GLN A 64 -6.47 13.31 -8.64
N THR A 65 -5.78 12.19 -8.42
CA THR A 65 -6.38 10.87 -8.26
C THR A 65 -6.74 10.64 -6.79
N ARG A 66 -6.11 9.68 -6.14
CA ARG A 66 -6.37 9.31 -4.74
C ARG A 66 -5.07 9.24 -3.98
N ILE A 67 -5.08 9.66 -2.72
CA ILE A 67 -3.96 9.40 -1.80
C ILE A 67 -4.37 8.27 -0.87
N ASN A 68 -3.53 7.23 -0.84
CA ASN A 68 -3.51 6.23 0.22
C ASN A 68 -2.35 6.55 1.17
N LEU A 69 -2.66 6.88 2.42
CA LEU A 69 -1.66 7.15 3.45
C LEU A 69 -1.40 5.88 4.25
N GLU A 70 -0.22 5.30 4.11
CA GLU A 70 0.27 4.25 5.01
C GLU A 70 0.82 4.88 6.29
N MET A 71 0.44 4.34 7.44
CA MET A 71 0.86 4.88 8.74
C MET A 71 0.68 3.86 9.87
N ALA A 72 1.42 4.06 10.96
CA ALA A 72 1.15 3.38 12.22
C ALA A 72 -0.15 3.87 12.87
N ALA A 73 -0.80 3.01 13.67
CA ALA A 73 -2.02 3.38 14.41
C ALA A 73 -1.69 4.14 15.71
N THR A 74 -0.96 5.25 15.61
CA THR A 74 -0.59 6.11 16.76
C THR A 74 -1.41 7.38 16.79
N GLU A 75 -1.51 8.01 17.97
CA GLU A 75 -2.24 9.26 18.17
C GLU A 75 -1.79 10.37 17.21
N GLU A 76 -0.45 10.51 17.05
CA GLU A 76 0.13 11.49 16.15
C GLU A 76 -0.33 11.26 14.70
N MET A 77 -0.23 10.01 14.21
CA MET A 77 -0.59 9.68 12.83
C MET A 77 -2.10 9.82 12.58
N ILE A 78 -2.93 9.43 13.53
CA ILE A 78 -4.39 9.61 13.44
C ILE A 78 -4.74 11.10 13.36
N ALA A 79 -4.08 11.95 14.17
CA ALA A 79 -4.29 13.39 14.11
C ALA A 79 -3.86 13.99 12.76
N ILE A 80 -2.72 13.54 12.20
CA ILE A 80 -2.24 13.96 10.88
C ILE A 80 -3.22 13.53 9.79
N ALA A 81 -3.68 12.27 9.79
CA ALA A 81 -4.66 11.77 8.84
C ALA A 81 -5.98 12.56 8.91
N GLY A 82 -6.47 12.85 10.11
CA GLY A 82 -7.67 13.66 10.33
C GLY A 82 -7.56 15.10 9.80
N ARG A 83 -6.36 15.68 9.82
CA ARG A 83 -6.06 17.01 9.25
C ARG A 83 -5.95 16.97 7.73
N VAL A 84 -5.22 15.99 7.19
CA VAL A 84 -4.94 15.86 5.74
C VAL A 84 -6.14 15.33 4.99
N LYS A 85 -6.92 14.44 5.60
CA LYS A 85 -8.09 13.76 5.02
C LYS A 85 -7.79 13.08 3.69
N PRO A 86 -6.81 12.14 3.64
CA PRO A 86 -6.56 11.37 2.43
C PRO A 86 -7.80 10.55 2.04
N TYR A 87 -7.84 10.06 0.80
CA TYR A 87 -8.92 9.18 0.35
C TYR A 87 -9.01 7.90 1.18
N SER A 88 -7.85 7.32 1.49
CA SER A 88 -7.73 6.14 2.34
C SER A 88 -6.51 6.20 3.25
N VAL A 89 -6.60 5.48 4.34
CA VAL A 89 -5.47 5.15 5.23
C VAL A 89 -5.29 3.65 5.21
N THR A 90 -4.07 3.18 5.05
CA THR A 90 -3.68 1.79 5.31
C THR A 90 -2.87 1.75 6.60
N LEU A 91 -3.42 1.13 7.65
CA LEU A 91 -2.70 0.92 8.90
C LEU A 91 -1.71 -0.23 8.73
N VAL A 92 -0.43 0.07 9.01
CA VAL A 92 0.70 -0.86 8.86
C VAL A 92 1.44 -1.03 10.18
N PRO A 93 2.11 -2.17 10.42
CA PRO A 93 3.01 -2.29 11.57
C PRO A 93 4.28 -1.48 11.32
N GLU A 94 4.75 -0.76 12.35
CA GLU A 94 6.04 -0.09 12.30
C GLU A 94 6.93 -0.56 13.45
N LYS A 95 8.09 -1.13 13.09
CA LYS A 95 9.16 -1.41 14.02
C LYS A 95 10.39 -0.63 13.59
N ARG A 96 11.00 0.11 14.51
CA ARG A 96 12.13 1.00 14.21
C ARG A 96 13.35 0.29 13.62
N GLN A 97 13.51 -1.01 13.90
CA GLN A 97 14.64 -1.81 13.46
C GLN A 97 14.46 -2.43 12.07
N GLU A 98 13.25 -2.47 11.53
CA GLU A 98 12.98 -3.02 10.21
C GLU A 98 13.30 -2.01 9.10
N LEU A 99 13.96 -2.46 8.02
CA LEU A 99 14.23 -1.63 6.84
C LEU A 99 12.94 -1.36 6.07
N THR A 100 12.09 -2.37 5.96
CA THR A 100 10.76 -2.31 5.36
C THR A 100 9.76 -3.02 6.27
N THR A 101 8.46 -2.98 5.93
CA THR A 101 7.43 -3.72 6.66
C THR A 101 7.57 -5.21 6.35
N GLU A 102 8.01 -6.02 7.32
CA GLU A 102 8.34 -7.45 7.13
C GLU A 102 7.18 -8.41 7.42
N GLY A 103 5.98 -7.92 7.68
CA GLY A 103 4.79 -8.72 7.95
C GLY A 103 3.56 -7.86 8.13
N GLY A 104 2.40 -8.48 8.19
CA GLY A 104 1.13 -7.80 8.42
C GLY A 104 0.91 -7.41 9.88
N LEU A 105 -0.07 -6.54 10.12
CA LEU A 105 -0.58 -6.22 11.45
C LEU A 105 -1.13 -7.48 12.14
N ASP A 106 -0.81 -7.66 13.42
CA ASP A 106 -1.50 -8.62 14.27
C ASP A 106 -2.78 -7.98 14.83
N VAL A 107 -3.83 -8.00 14.02
CA VAL A 107 -5.12 -7.38 14.37
C VAL A 107 -5.77 -8.08 15.56
N LEU A 108 -5.56 -9.39 15.69
CA LEU A 108 -6.12 -10.16 16.80
C LEU A 108 -5.61 -9.68 18.15
N ARG A 109 -4.31 -9.40 18.25
CA ARG A 109 -3.68 -8.92 19.49
C ARG A 109 -3.96 -7.45 19.78
N GLN A 110 -4.20 -6.65 18.73
CA GLN A 110 -4.35 -5.20 18.84
C GLN A 110 -5.80 -4.75 18.64
N ARG A 111 -6.78 -5.61 18.92
CA ARG A 111 -8.19 -5.43 18.58
C ARG A 111 -8.79 -4.14 19.10
N GLU A 112 -8.58 -3.84 20.38
CA GLU A 112 -9.17 -2.66 21.03
C GLU A 112 -8.59 -1.38 20.49
N SER A 113 -7.26 -1.27 20.42
CA SER A 113 -6.59 -0.07 19.91
C SER A 113 -6.86 0.16 18.43
N LEU A 114 -6.90 -0.91 17.62
CA LEU A 114 -7.23 -0.79 16.19
C LEU A 114 -8.69 -0.43 15.97
N HIS A 115 -9.61 -0.95 16.79
CA HIS A 115 -11.03 -0.56 16.70
C HIS A 115 -11.21 0.94 16.96
N GLU A 116 -10.54 1.49 17.97
CA GLU A 116 -10.56 2.93 18.26
C GLU A 116 -9.97 3.75 17.12
N ALA A 117 -8.80 3.36 16.63
CA ALA A 117 -8.14 4.04 15.51
C ALA A 117 -9.01 4.03 14.24
N VAL A 118 -9.55 2.87 13.87
CA VAL A 118 -10.45 2.70 12.72
C VAL A 118 -11.70 3.56 12.87
N SER A 119 -12.35 3.56 14.05
CA SER A 119 -13.55 4.38 14.29
C SER A 119 -13.26 5.85 14.05
N ARG A 120 -12.21 6.39 14.67
CA ARG A 120 -11.82 7.81 14.54
C ARG A 120 -11.51 8.23 13.10
N LEU A 121 -10.80 7.38 12.36
CA LEU A 121 -10.48 7.65 10.96
C LEU A 121 -11.75 7.62 10.09
N ARG A 122 -12.65 6.67 10.32
CA ARG A 122 -13.93 6.58 9.61
C ARG A 122 -14.85 7.75 9.93
N ASP A 123 -14.89 8.20 11.17
CA ASP A 123 -15.66 9.39 11.59
C ASP A 123 -15.14 10.67 10.91
N ALA A 124 -13.84 10.70 10.54
CA ALA A 124 -13.25 11.76 9.71
C ALA A 124 -13.58 11.63 8.21
N GLY A 125 -14.33 10.58 7.81
CA GLY A 125 -14.71 10.31 6.41
C GLY A 125 -13.62 9.61 5.58
N ILE A 126 -12.64 8.97 6.23
CA ILE A 126 -11.50 8.29 5.59
C ILE A 126 -11.80 6.80 5.47
N LEU A 127 -11.57 6.20 4.29
CA LEU A 127 -11.61 4.75 4.10
C LEU A 127 -10.41 4.12 4.83
N VAL A 128 -10.67 3.10 5.65
CA VAL A 128 -9.60 2.45 6.43
C VAL A 128 -9.33 1.04 5.92
N SER A 129 -8.08 0.79 5.53
CA SER A 129 -7.53 -0.51 5.17
C SER A 129 -6.54 -0.99 6.25
N LEU A 130 -6.45 -2.29 6.46
CA LEU A 130 -5.45 -2.90 7.34
C LEU A 130 -4.50 -3.77 6.49
N PHE A 131 -3.19 -3.53 6.62
CA PHE A 131 -2.16 -4.34 5.99
C PHE A 131 -1.93 -5.61 6.81
N ILE A 132 -2.34 -6.76 6.29
CA ILE A 132 -2.36 -8.04 7.02
C ILE A 132 -1.78 -9.18 6.20
N ASP A 133 -1.23 -10.18 6.87
CA ASP A 133 -0.83 -11.42 6.23
C ASP A 133 -2.07 -12.17 5.68
N PRO A 134 -1.91 -13.05 4.67
CA PRO A 134 -2.99 -13.85 4.09
C PRO A 134 -3.47 -14.94 5.06
N ASP A 135 -4.04 -14.52 6.20
CA ASP A 135 -4.56 -15.35 7.28
C ASP A 135 -6.04 -15.07 7.53
N LEU A 136 -6.87 -16.13 7.55
CA LEU A 136 -8.31 -16.02 7.68
C LEU A 136 -8.76 -15.47 9.04
N SER A 137 -7.97 -15.67 10.08
CA SER A 137 -8.26 -15.14 11.42
C SER A 137 -8.01 -13.63 11.47
N GLN A 138 -6.95 -13.14 10.82
CA GLN A 138 -6.67 -11.71 10.66
C GLN A 138 -7.74 -11.02 9.80
N MET A 139 -8.20 -11.67 8.72
CA MET A 139 -9.32 -11.19 7.90
C MET A 139 -10.60 -10.97 8.72
N ARG A 140 -10.97 -11.97 9.54
CA ARG A 140 -12.14 -11.86 10.43
C ARG A 140 -11.96 -10.74 11.45
N ALA A 141 -10.77 -10.65 12.04
CA ALA A 141 -10.46 -9.60 13.00
C ALA A 141 -10.53 -8.21 12.37
N ALA A 142 -10.02 -8.03 11.15
CA ALA A 142 -10.12 -6.78 10.41
C ALA A 142 -11.59 -6.35 10.22
N ARG A 143 -12.48 -7.28 9.85
CA ARG A 143 -13.91 -6.98 9.76
C ARG A 143 -14.51 -6.59 11.11
N GLN A 144 -14.09 -7.26 12.20
CA GLN A 144 -14.62 -7.01 13.55
C GLN A 144 -14.19 -5.67 14.14
N VAL A 145 -12.99 -5.19 13.82
CA VAL A 145 -12.56 -3.83 14.23
C VAL A 145 -13.18 -2.73 13.38
N GLY A 146 -13.96 -3.08 12.34
CA GLY A 146 -14.71 -2.13 11.53
C GLY A 146 -13.96 -1.60 10.29
N ALA A 147 -12.88 -2.24 9.86
CA ALA A 147 -12.16 -1.86 8.64
C ALA A 147 -13.07 -1.93 7.40
N ASP A 148 -12.83 -1.05 6.43
CA ASP A 148 -13.52 -1.01 5.15
C ASP A 148 -12.84 -1.90 4.11
N ALA A 149 -11.52 -2.07 4.28
CA ALA A 149 -10.65 -2.82 3.37
C ALA A 149 -9.56 -3.58 4.13
N VAL A 150 -8.95 -4.50 3.41
CA VAL A 150 -7.68 -5.12 3.80
C VAL A 150 -6.72 -5.06 2.62
N GLU A 151 -5.44 -4.87 2.92
CA GLU A 151 -4.36 -5.04 1.97
C GLU A 151 -3.59 -6.30 2.35
N ILE A 152 -3.61 -7.29 1.45
CA ILE A 152 -2.92 -8.56 1.65
C ILE A 152 -1.42 -8.37 1.43
N HIS A 153 -0.63 -8.68 2.45
CA HIS A 153 0.83 -8.72 2.36
C HIS A 153 1.26 -9.86 1.43
N THR A 154 1.86 -9.52 0.30
CA THR A 154 2.31 -10.49 -0.71
C THR A 154 3.81 -10.81 -0.65
N GLY A 155 4.53 -10.35 0.37
CA GLY A 155 5.99 -10.51 0.47
C GLY A 155 6.46 -11.95 0.39
N THR A 156 5.92 -12.85 1.22
CA THR A 156 6.28 -14.27 1.22
C THR A 156 5.97 -14.96 -0.12
N TYR A 157 4.84 -14.60 -0.75
CA TYR A 157 4.54 -15.05 -2.11
C TYR A 157 5.62 -14.59 -3.10
N CYS A 158 6.03 -13.33 -3.06
CA CYS A 158 7.03 -12.78 -3.96
C CYS A 158 8.42 -13.41 -3.76
N GLU A 159 8.79 -13.72 -2.52
CA GLU A 159 10.03 -14.42 -2.21
C GLU A 159 10.04 -15.86 -2.76
N THR A 160 8.95 -16.59 -2.55
CA THR A 160 8.83 -17.96 -3.05
C THR A 160 8.68 -18.01 -4.57
N PHE A 161 8.11 -16.98 -5.20
CA PHE A 161 8.03 -16.85 -6.65
C PHE A 161 9.40 -16.89 -7.31
N ARG A 162 10.41 -16.24 -6.72
CA ARG A 162 11.78 -16.23 -7.22
C ARG A 162 12.42 -17.62 -7.26
N SER A 163 12.01 -18.51 -6.35
CA SER A 163 12.48 -19.89 -6.28
C SER A 163 11.63 -20.87 -7.12
N GLY A 164 10.56 -20.41 -7.78
CA GLY A 164 9.63 -21.24 -8.52
C GLY A 164 8.72 -22.14 -7.68
N LYS A 165 8.62 -21.91 -6.37
CA LYS A 165 7.86 -22.72 -5.40
C LYS A 165 6.75 -21.91 -4.72
N PHE A 166 6.00 -21.15 -5.48
CA PHE A 166 5.04 -20.18 -4.95
C PHE A 166 3.60 -20.69 -4.84
N ASP A 167 3.28 -21.89 -5.28
CA ASP A 167 1.89 -22.39 -5.34
C ASP A 167 1.19 -22.37 -3.97
N VAL A 168 1.90 -22.73 -2.90
CA VAL A 168 1.34 -22.73 -1.55
C VAL A 168 0.99 -21.31 -1.09
N GLU A 169 1.89 -20.37 -1.31
CA GLU A 169 1.66 -18.97 -0.91
C GLU A 169 0.62 -18.31 -1.81
N MET A 170 0.59 -18.64 -3.09
CA MET A 170 -0.46 -18.21 -4.01
C MET A 170 -1.85 -18.69 -3.55
N GLU A 171 -1.96 -19.93 -3.07
CA GLU A 171 -3.23 -20.46 -2.57
C GLU A 171 -3.67 -19.79 -1.27
N LYS A 172 -2.73 -19.41 -0.40
CA LYS A 172 -3.04 -18.59 0.79
C LYS A 172 -3.61 -17.22 0.38
N VAL A 173 -2.96 -16.55 -0.57
CA VAL A 173 -3.44 -15.25 -1.08
C VAL A 173 -4.82 -15.40 -1.71
N ARG A 174 -5.05 -16.43 -2.53
CA ARG A 174 -6.35 -16.74 -3.14
C ARG A 174 -7.44 -16.93 -2.09
N THR A 175 -7.17 -17.79 -1.11
CA THR A 175 -8.12 -18.11 -0.04
C THR A 175 -8.45 -16.89 0.81
N ALA A 176 -7.43 -16.08 1.14
CA ALA A 176 -7.60 -14.84 1.89
C ALA A 176 -8.41 -13.80 1.10
N ALA A 177 -8.12 -13.62 -0.19
CA ALA A 177 -8.85 -12.68 -1.04
C ALA A 177 -10.35 -13.04 -1.14
N ALA A 178 -10.66 -14.31 -1.41
CA ALA A 178 -12.04 -14.79 -1.45
C ALA A 178 -12.74 -14.62 -0.09
N HIS A 179 -12.05 -14.91 1.01
CA HIS A 179 -12.60 -14.75 2.36
C HIS A 179 -12.86 -13.27 2.70
N GLY A 180 -11.95 -12.36 2.36
CA GLY A 180 -12.14 -10.91 2.55
C GLY A 180 -13.38 -10.41 1.82
N LYS A 181 -13.56 -10.84 0.57
CA LYS A 181 -14.76 -10.50 -0.21
C LYS A 181 -16.05 -11.02 0.44
N ASN A 182 -16.05 -12.27 0.94
CA ASN A 182 -17.19 -12.86 1.65
C ASN A 182 -17.54 -12.10 2.96
N LEU A 183 -16.55 -11.47 3.57
CA LEU A 183 -16.73 -10.58 4.73
C LEU A 183 -17.16 -9.16 4.34
N SER A 184 -17.43 -8.89 3.07
CA SER A 184 -17.77 -7.57 2.53
C SER A 184 -16.65 -6.53 2.74
N LEU A 185 -15.40 -6.97 2.77
CA LEU A 185 -14.24 -6.10 2.73
C LEU A 185 -13.83 -5.83 1.28
N LYS A 186 -13.33 -4.64 1.00
CA LYS A 186 -12.53 -4.41 -0.20
C LYS A 186 -11.18 -5.11 -0.01
N VAL A 187 -10.67 -5.72 -1.08
CA VAL A 187 -9.41 -6.46 -1.00
C VAL A 187 -8.39 -5.79 -1.92
N PHE A 188 -7.29 -5.40 -1.33
CA PHE A 188 -6.10 -4.87 -1.99
C PHE A 188 -4.93 -5.81 -1.78
N ALA A 189 -3.83 -5.62 -2.51
CA ALA A 189 -2.61 -6.39 -2.33
C ALA A 189 -1.38 -5.52 -2.57
N GLY A 190 -0.33 -5.77 -1.83
CA GLY A 190 0.90 -5.00 -1.93
C GLY A 190 2.10 -5.71 -1.32
N HIS A 191 3.24 -5.09 -1.48
CA HIS A 191 4.56 -5.50 -1.02
C HIS A 191 5.22 -6.61 -1.84
N GLY A 192 6.36 -6.28 -2.45
CA GLY A 192 7.21 -7.21 -3.18
C GLY A 192 6.78 -7.50 -4.63
N LEU A 193 5.65 -6.97 -5.09
CA LEU A 193 5.16 -7.18 -6.46
C LEU A 193 6.04 -6.50 -7.50
N ASP A 194 6.27 -7.20 -8.61
CA ASP A 194 6.95 -6.75 -9.82
C ASP A 194 6.20 -7.19 -11.09
N VAL A 195 6.66 -6.78 -12.28
CA VAL A 195 6.02 -7.06 -13.57
C VAL A 195 5.88 -8.55 -13.91
N ARG A 196 6.61 -9.44 -13.22
CA ARG A 196 6.56 -10.88 -13.46
C ARG A 196 5.67 -11.59 -12.45
N ASN A 197 5.88 -11.32 -11.16
CA ASN A 197 5.18 -12.02 -10.10
C ASN A 197 3.74 -11.52 -9.89
N ILE A 198 3.38 -10.35 -10.41
CA ILE A 198 2.00 -9.86 -10.37
C ILE A 198 1.06 -10.68 -11.28
N VAL A 199 1.57 -11.24 -12.40
CA VAL A 199 0.74 -11.88 -13.43
C VAL A 199 -0.13 -13.00 -12.86
N PRO A 200 0.35 -13.95 -12.05
CA PRO A 200 -0.51 -14.97 -11.45
C PRO A 200 -1.58 -14.37 -10.53
N ILE A 201 -1.24 -13.34 -9.73
CA ILE A 201 -2.17 -12.69 -8.79
C ILE A 201 -3.30 -11.97 -9.53
N LEU A 202 -3.07 -11.47 -10.72
CA LEU A 202 -4.11 -10.88 -11.57
C LEU A 202 -5.20 -11.90 -11.99
N SER A 203 -5.04 -13.20 -11.75
CA SER A 203 -6.11 -14.18 -11.89
C SER A 203 -7.16 -14.11 -10.77
N LEU A 204 -6.92 -13.37 -9.69
CA LEU A 204 -7.81 -13.24 -8.53
C LEU A 204 -8.72 -12.02 -8.69
N PRO A 205 -10.01 -12.20 -9.06
CA PRO A 205 -10.91 -11.09 -9.35
C PRO A 205 -11.32 -10.31 -8.08
N GLU A 206 -11.11 -10.87 -6.91
CA GLU A 206 -11.43 -10.27 -5.63
C GLU A 206 -10.52 -9.10 -5.29
N ILE A 207 -9.29 -9.09 -5.83
CA ILE A 207 -8.32 -8.02 -5.58
C ILE A 207 -8.62 -6.85 -6.52
N GLU A 208 -8.95 -5.71 -5.92
CA GLU A 208 -9.41 -4.51 -6.62
C GLU A 208 -8.28 -3.51 -6.89
N GLU A 209 -7.21 -3.54 -6.08
CA GLU A 209 -6.12 -2.55 -6.12
C GLU A 209 -4.80 -3.19 -5.73
N PHE A 210 -3.73 -2.73 -6.38
CA PHE A 210 -2.35 -3.15 -6.12
C PHE A 210 -1.51 -1.93 -5.76
N ASN A 211 -0.90 -1.93 -4.55
CA ASN A 211 0.00 -0.88 -4.10
C ASN A 211 1.45 -1.32 -4.32
N ILE A 212 2.14 -0.66 -5.27
CA ILE A 212 3.46 -1.09 -5.76
C ILE A 212 4.41 0.10 -5.76
N GLY A 213 5.56 -0.05 -5.11
CA GLY A 213 6.57 1.02 -5.01
C GLY A 213 7.94 0.58 -5.50
N HIS A 214 8.63 -0.25 -4.71
CA HIS A 214 10.04 -0.56 -4.90
C HIS A 214 10.38 -1.01 -6.35
N SER A 215 9.62 -1.94 -6.92
CA SER A 215 9.90 -2.47 -8.27
C SER A 215 9.74 -1.41 -9.36
N ILE A 216 8.77 -0.51 -9.22
CA ILE A 216 8.56 0.62 -10.16
C ILE A 216 9.74 1.59 -10.07
N VAL A 217 10.14 1.99 -8.85
CA VAL A 217 11.25 2.93 -8.67
C VAL A 217 12.58 2.30 -9.09
N ALA A 218 12.81 1.02 -8.79
CA ALA A 218 13.99 0.29 -9.25
C ALA A 218 14.06 0.22 -10.79
N ARG A 219 12.92 -0.04 -11.45
CA ARG A 219 12.83 -0.01 -12.93
C ARG A 219 13.07 1.40 -13.47
N ALA A 220 12.56 2.42 -12.78
CA ALA A 220 12.69 3.82 -13.18
C ALA A 220 14.14 4.31 -13.26
N VAL A 221 15.06 3.71 -12.50
CA VAL A 221 16.51 4.02 -12.59
C VAL A 221 17.06 3.80 -14.01
N PHE A 222 16.49 2.85 -14.76
CA PHE A 222 16.95 2.49 -16.10
C PHE A 222 16.15 3.13 -17.23
N VAL A 223 14.84 3.39 -17.00
CA VAL A 223 13.94 3.80 -18.09
C VAL A 223 13.20 5.12 -17.80
N GLY A 224 13.39 5.69 -16.62
CA GLY A 224 12.61 6.83 -16.13
C GLY A 224 11.27 6.42 -15.52
N LEU A 225 10.77 7.24 -14.59
CA LEU A 225 9.59 6.91 -13.77
C LEU A 225 8.33 6.74 -14.62
N GLY A 226 8.10 7.62 -15.60
CA GLY A 226 6.91 7.55 -16.45
C GLY A 226 6.78 6.24 -17.20
N GLN A 227 7.89 5.76 -17.81
CA GLN A 227 7.89 4.48 -18.50
C GLN A 227 7.68 3.31 -17.54
N ALA A 228 8.33 3.33 -16.38
CA ALA A 228 8.21 2.26 -15.38
C ALA A 228 6.77 2.14 -14.84
N VAL A 229 6.09 3.27 -14.61
CA VAL A 229 4.68 3.29 -14.19
C VAL A 229 3.79 2.75 -15.30
N ARG A 230 3.98 3.20 -16.54
CA ARG A 230 3.17 2.75 -17.69
C ARG A 230 3.28 1.24 -17.91
N GLU A 231 4.49 0.67 -17.85
CA GLU A 231 4.70 -0.77 -17.97
C GLU A 231 3.87 -1.56 -16.93
N MET A 232 3.80 -1.09 -15.69
CA MET A 232 3.01 -1.74 -14.64
C MET A 232 1.50 -1.50 -14.82
N ALA A 233 1.10 -0.28 -15.18
CA ALA A 233 -0.29 0.08 -15.42
C ALA A 233 -0.90 -0.75 -16.58
N ASP A 234 -0.16 -0.91 -17.68
CA ASP A 234 -0.60 -1.71 -18.82
C ASP A 234 -0.84 -3.17 -18.45
N ILE A 235 -0.01 -3.75 -17.59
CA ILE A 235 -0.18 -5.12 -17.09
C ILE A 235 -1.45 -5.22 -16.23
N ILE A 236 -1.67 -4.29 -15.30
CA ILE A 236 -2.81 -4.33 -14.37
C ILE A 236 -4.13 -4.04 -15.09
N HIS A 237 -4.15 -3.03 -15.94
CA HIS A 237 -5.36 -2.61 -16.67
C HIS A 237 -5.69 -3.54 -17.84
N GLY A 238 -4.68 -4.16 -18.45
CA GLY A 238 -4.84 -5.12 -19.54
C GLY A 238 -5.32 -6.49 -19.09
N ALA A 239 -5.20 -6.83 -17.82
CA ALA A 239 -5.70 -8.10 -17.27
C ALA A 239 -7.24 -8.07 -17.17
N ARG A 240 -7.91 -8.82 -18.05
CA ARG A 240 -9.36 -9.04 -18.10
C ARG A 240 -9.75 -10.34 -17.42
#